data_cbb71e8aea9ba1839c9de7dfa0820f36
#
_entry.id   cbb71e8aea9ba1839c9de7dfa0820f36
#
_cell.length_a   1.000
_cell.length_b   1.000
_cell.length_c   1.000
_cell.angle_alpha   90.00
_cell.angle_beta   90.00
_cell.angle_gamma   90.00
#
_symmetry.space_group_name_H-M   'P 1'
#
loop_
_entity.id
_entity.type
_entity.pdbx_description
1 polymer ?
#
loop_
_entity_poly.entity_id
_entity_poly.type
_entity_poly.pdbx_seq_one_letter_code
_entity_poly.pdbx_strand_id
1 'polypeptide(L)'
;MGFDIAPRVESWDDTPDLFSAAMSMDPTTPIFKPEDQWVDNEFNNYQRSYNNQEWNPAGSLARQNSHSREMGTIVNTYLQINPIQKLTLRTQFGANPHFRRTDKFTPEFYIDALEQSTLSNVSREMQEWLDWNWTNTATYSTTFAEKHNINVMGGFTAERFAEFQSKASRDDVPNNMDQMQEVNAGTQNQKSEGKTAYST
;
A
#
# COMPACT_ATOMS: atom_id res chain seq x y z
N MET A 1 28.86 18.99 5.06
CA MET A 1 27.74 18.27 5.71
C MET A 1 26.49 18.61 4.92
N GLY A 2 25.73 17.64 4.54
CA GLY A 2 24.45 17.81 3.84
C GLY A 2 23.39 16.96 4.52
N PHE A 3 22.15 17.47 4.54
CA PHE A 3 21.01 16.81 5.14
C PHE A 3 19.78 17.11 4.29
N ASP A 4 19.04 16.08 3.93
CA ASP A 4 17.81 16.19 3.16
C ASP A 4 16.73 15.30 3.76
N ILE A 5 15.53 15.83 3.90
CA ILE A 5 14.34 15.11 4.35
C ILE A 5 13.21 15.43 3.40
N ALA A 6 12.66 14.42 2.77
CA ALA A 6 11.46 14.53 1.94
C ALA A 6 10.33 13.70 2.56
N PRO A 7 9.36 14.33 3.22
CA PRO A 7 8.15 13.65 3.68
C PRO A 7 7.25 13.31 2.50
N ARG A 8 6.63 12.14 2.55
CA ARG A 8 5.63 11.70 1.60
C ARG A 8 4.40 11.21 2.36
N VAL A 9 3.25 11.73 2.01
CA VAL A 9 1.96 11.27 2.53
C VAL A 9 1.02 11.06 1.36
N GLU A 10 0.51 9.87 1.21
CA GLU A 10 -0.46 9.52 0.19
C GLU A 10 -1.63 8.78 0.83
N SER A 11 -2.83 9.01 0.30
CA SER A 11 -4.01 8.22 0.63
C SER A 11 -4.81 7.97 -0.64
N TRP A 12 -5.34 6.78 -0.77
CA TRP A 12 -6.18 6.39 -1.91
C TRP A 12 -7.20 5.35 -1.48
N ASP A 13 -8.27 5.29 -2.23
CA ASP A 13 -9.24 4.21 -2.13
C ASP A 13 -8.90 3.17 -3.18
N ASP A 14 -8.74 1.91 -2.77
CA ASP A 14 -8.58 0.81 -3.70
C ASP A 14 -9.91 0.62 -4.43
N THR A 15 -9.91 0.86 -5.73
CA THR A 15 -11.07 0.57 -6.59
C THR A 15 -10.83 -0.71 -7.37
N PRO A 16 -11.85 -1.57 -7.56
CA PRO A 16 -11.74 -2.71 -8.46
C PRO A 16 -11.46 -2.21 -9.89
N ASP A 17 -11.04 -3.11 -10.76
CA ASP A 17 -10.95 -2.81 -12.19
C ASP A 17 -12.34 -2.60 -12.79
N LEU A 18 -12.95 -1.46 -12.44
CA LEU A 18 -14.28 -1.07 -12.88
C LEU A 18 -14.34 -0.80 -14.37
N PHE A 19 -13.23 -0.43 -14.97
CA PHE A 19 -13.17 -0.18 -16.41
C PHE A 19 -13.36 -1.48 -17.19
N SER A 20 -12.65 -2.53 -16.80
CA SER A 20 -12.81 -3.85 -17.42
C SER A 20 -14.22 -4.39 -17.21
N ALA A 21 -14.78 -4.29 -16.00
CA ALA A 21 -16.13 -4.71 -15.69
C ALA A 21 -17.19 -3.92 -16.51
N ALA A 22 -17.01 -2.60 -16.63
CA ALA A 22 -17.91 -1.76 -17.42
C ALA A 22 -17.84 -2.07 -18.92
N MET A 23 -16.66 -2.42 -19.43
CA MET A 23 -16.49 -2.82 -20.84
C MET A 23 -17.12 -4.19 -21.15
N SER A 24 -17.14 -5.08 -20.16
CA SER A 24 -17.70 -6.43 -20.29
C SER A 24 -19.22 -6.49 -20.06
N MET A 25 -19.76 -5.47 -19.37
CA MET A 25 -21.19 -5.39 -19.06
C MET A 25 -22.02 -5.19 -20.33
N ASP A 26 -23.10 -5.94 -20.48
CA ASP A 26 -24.00 -5.72 -21.61
C ASP A 26 -24.77 -4.40 -21.47
N PRO A 27 -24.94 -3.62 -22.57
CA PRO A 27 -25.54 -2.29 -22.52
C PRO A 27 -27.06 -2.29 -22.25
N THR A 28 -27.69 -3.44 -22.26
CA THR A 28 -29.15 -3.57 -22.05
C THR A 28 -29.51 -3.82 -20.60
N THR A 29 -28.53 -4.17 -19.76
CA THR A 29 -28.74 -4.41 -18.33
C THR A 29 -28.80 -3.08 -17.56
N PRO A 30 -29.90 -2.80 -16.83
CA PRO A 30 -30.00 -1.62 -15.99
C PRO A 30 -29.06 -1.71 -14.77
N ILE A 31 -28.75 -0.57 -14.17
CA ILE A 31 -27.92 -0.52 -12.95
C ILE A 31 -28.62 -1.21 -11.78
N PHE A 32 -29.91 -0.95 -11.62
CA PHE A 32 -30.70 -1.46 -10.51
C PHE A 32 -31.76 -2.45 -11.00
N LYS A 33 -32.13 -3.37 -10.12
CA LYS A 33 -33.32 -4.20 -10.29
C LYS A 33 -34.57 -3.31 -10.39
N PRO A 34 -35.70 -3.81 -10.96
CA PRO A 34 -36.99 -3.13 -10.88
C PRO A 34 -37.36 -2.81 -9.41
N GLU A 35 -38.01 -1.65 -9.19
CA GLU A 35 -38.30 -1.16 -7.83
C GLU A 35 -39.20 -2.11 -7.02
N ASP A 36 -40.04 -2.89 -7.67
CA ASP A 36 -40.89 -3.92 -7.06
C ASP A 36 -40.06 -5.12 -6.49
N GLN A 37 -38.79 -5.23 -6.85
CA GLN A 37 -37.86 -6.26 -6.36
C GLN A 37 -36.86 -5.73 -5.34
N TRP A 38 -36.95 -4.46 -4.98
CA TRP A 38 -36.04 -3.87 -4.03
C TRP A 38 -36.27 -4.41 -2.62
N VAL A 39 -35.16 -4.54 -1.87
CA VAL A 39 -35.14 -4.97 -0.47
C VAL A 39 -34.43 -3.91 0.37
N ASP A 40 -34.60 -3.98 1.69
CA ASP A 40 -34.03 -3.00 2.63
C ASP A 40 -32.52 -2.87 2.56
N ASN A 41 -31.80 -3.95 2.24
CA ASN A 41 -30.37 -3.89 2.01
C ASN A 41 -30.10 -3.35 0.60
N GLU A 42 -29.69 -2.08 0.51
CA GLU A 42 -29.45 -1.38 -0.76
C GLU A 42 -28.42 -2.08 -1.65
N PHE A 43 -27.45 -2.81 -1.06
CA PHE A 43 -26.45 -3.57 -1.81
C PHE A 43 -27.01 -4.73 -2.60
N ASN A 44 -28.25 -5.16 -2.30
CA ASN A 44 -28.95 -6.24 -2.97
C ASN A 44 -29.73 -5.77 -4.22
N ASN A 45 -29.88 -4.47 -4.40
CA ASN A 45 -30.74 -3.87 -5.42
C ASN A 45 -30.03 -3.67 -6.77
N TYR A 46 -28.77 -4.01 -6.88
CA TYR A 46 -28.02 -3.95 -8.14
C TYR A 46 -28.36 -5.12 -9.06
N GLN A 47 -28.47 -4.83 -10.36
CA GLN A 47 -28.80 -5.83 -11.37
C GLN A 47 -27.53 -6.44 -11.96
N ARG A 48 -27.43 -7.77 -11.93
CA ARG A 48 -26.37 -8.49 -12.63
C ARG A 48 -26.67 -8.54 -14.14
N SER A 49 -25.63 -8.63 -14.98
CA SER A 49 -25.80 -8.75 -16.43
C SER A 49 -26.74 -9.90 -16.81
N TYR A 50 -27.65 -9.62 -17.74
CA TYR A 50 -28.59 -10.61 -18.23
C TYR A 50 -27.95 -11.66 -19.16
N ASN A 51 -26.87 -11.28 -19.87
CA ASN A 51 -26.38 -12.08 -20.99
C ASN A 51 -25.07 -12.82 -20.68
N ASN A 52 -24.17 -12.21 -19.91
CA ASN A 52 -22.81 -12.76 -19.72
C ASN A 52 -22.44 -13.04 -18.27
N GLN A 53 -23.37 -12.89 -17.35
CA GLN A 53 -23.18 -13.09 -15.90
C GLN A 53 -22.10 -12.18 -15.27
N GLU A 54 -21.70 -11.12 -15.95
CA GLU A 54 -20.77 -10.14 -15.41
C GLU A 54 -21.36 -9.38 -14.22
N TRP A 55 -20.51 -9.00 -13.31
CA TRP A 55 -20.89 -8.26 -12.13
C TRP A 55 -21.19 -6.80 -12.46
N ASN A 56 -22.16 -6.24 -11.78
CA ASN A 56 -22.51 -4.85 -11.97
C ASN A 56 -21.40 -3.94 -11.42
N PRO A 57 -20.72 -3.13 -12.26
CA PRO A 57 -19.60 -2.29 -11.81
C PRO A 57 -20.06 -1.22 -10.80
N ALA A 58 -21.26 -0.68 -10.93
CA ALA A 58 -21.81 0.26 -9.95
C ALA A 58 -22.08 -0.42 -8.60
N GLY A 59 -22.60 -1.65 -8.61
CA GLY A 59 -22.79 -2.45 -7.40
C GLY A 59 -21.47 -2.82 -6.75
N SER A 60 -20.47 -3.20 -7.54
CA SER A 60 -19.13 -3.49 -7.04
C SER A 60 -18.50 -2.26 -6.38
N LEU A 61 -18.64 -1.08 -6.99
CA LEU A 61 -18.14 0.17 -6.43
C LEU A 61 -18.86 0.53 -5.11
N ALA A 62 -20.18 0.40 -5.07
CA ALA A 62 -20.96 0.73 -3.87
C ALA A 62 -20.61 -0.18 -2.67
N ARG A 63 -20.26 -1.45 -2.94
CA ARG A 63 -19.88 -2.42 -1.92
C ARG A 63 -18.42 -2.33 -1.51
N GLN A 64 -17.60 -1.60 -2.25
CA GLN A 64 -16.20 -1.47 -1.95
C GLN A 64 -15.93 -0.27 -1.06
N ASN A 65 -15.48 -0.56 0.14
CA ASN A 65 -14.98 0.44 1.07
C ASN A 65 -13.58 0.00 1.50
N SER A 66 -12.56 0.48 0.76
CA SER A 66 -11.16 0.20 1.01
C SER A 66 -10.38 1.50 0.98
N HIS A 67 -9.81 1.86 2.11
CA HIS A 67 -9.03 3.08 2.27
C HIS A 67 -7.59 2.75 2.66
N SER A 68 -6.64 3.22 1.85
CA SER A 68 -5.21 3.08 2.11
C SER A 68 -4.57 4.43 2.38
N ARG A 69 -3.78 4.49 3.44
CA ARG A 69 -2.95 5.64 3.77
C ARG A 69 -1.50 5.21 3.86
N GLU A 70 -0.65 5.91 3.14
CA GLU A 70 0.78 5.70 3.15
C GLU A 70 1.52 6.94 3.63
N MET A 71 2.49 6.75 4.49
CA MET A 71 3.37 7.80 4.99
C MET A 71 4.81 7.32 4.89
N GLY A 72 5.65 8.12 4.27
CA GLY A 72 7.07 7.82 4.12
C GLY A 72 7.93 9.08 4.32
N THR A 73 9.20 8.84 4.61
CA THR A 73 10.18 9.92 4.75
C THR A 73 11.50 9.44 4.19
N ILE A 74 12.07 10.20 3.28
CA ILE A 74 13.42 9.94 2.77
C ILE A 74 14.39 10.85 3.53
N VAL A 75 15.36 10.25 4.18
CA VAL A 75 16.41 10.95 4.92
C VAL A 75 17.74 10.64 4.28
N ASN A 76 18.46 11.66 3.85
CA ASN A 76 19.83 11.54 3.38
C ASN A 76 20.72 12.52 4.12
N THR A 77 21.82 12.02 4.66
CA THR A 77 22.81 12.85 5.31
C THR A 77 24.20 12.42 4.88
N TYR A 78 25.12 13.35 4.78
CA TYR A 78 26.51 13.03 4.52
C TYR A 78 27.46 13.96 5.28
N LEU A 79 28.62 13.42 5.58
CA LEU A 79 29.77 14.16 6.09
C LEU A 79 30.93 13.93 5.14
N GLN A 80 31.55 15.02 4.69
CA GLN A 80 32.76 14.98 3.88
C GLN A 80 33.84 15.77 4.56
N ILE A 81 35.03 15.19 4.65
CA ILE A 81 36.21 15.82 5.17
C ILE A 81 37.39 15.64 4.21
N ASN A 82 38.22 16.63 4.13
CA ASN A 82 39.46 16.62 3.35
C ASN A 82 40.65 16.79 4.29
N PRO A 83 41.15 15.69 4.91
CA PRO A 83 42.28 15.77 5.89
C PRO A 83 43.52 16.35 5.28
N ILE A 84 43.74 16.10 4.00
CA ILE A 84 44.81 16.67 3.18
C ILE A 84 44.21 17.05 1.78
N GLN A 85 44.85 17.97 1.07
CA GLN A 85 44.35 18.49 -0.23
C GLN A 85 44.06 17.40 -1.28
N LYS A 86 44.70 16.24 -1.17
CA LYS A 86 44.59 15.14 -2.14
C LYS A 86 43.64 14.02 -1.72
N LEU A 87 43.15 14.03 -0.47
CA LEU A 87 42.33 12.97 0.10
C LEU A 87 40.96 13.50 0.52
N THR A 88 39.93 12.94 -0.05
CA THR A 88 38.54 13.19 0.33
C THR A 88 37.96 11.92 0.97
N LEU A 89 37.49 12.06 2.19
CA LEU A 89 36.73 11.03 2.91
C LEU A 89 35.27 11.47 2.97
N ARG A 90 34.37 10.59 2.56
CA ARG A 90 32.91 10.84 2.62
C ARG A 90 32.20 9.65 3.23
N THR A 91 31.38 9.93 4.22
CA THR A 91 30.40 8.99 4.77
C THR A 91 29.01 9.52 4.45
N GLN A 92 28.12 8.65 3.97
CA GLN A 92 26.76 8.99 3.61
C GLN A 92 25.82 7.95 4.20
N PHE A 93 24.77 8.40 4.85
CA PHE A 93 23.70 7.57 5.37
C PHE A 93 22.37 7.99 4.74
N GLY A 94 21.67 7.01 4.18
CA GLY A 94 20.32 7.14 3.65
C GLY A 94 19.38 6.23 4.40
N ALA A 95 18.16 6.70 4.67
CA ALA A 95 17.09 5.89 5.23
C ALA A 95 15.73 6.27 4.60
N ASN A 96 14.89 5.27 4.39
CA ASN A 96 13.55 5.43 3.82
C ASN A 96 12.54 4.62 4.64
N PRO A 97 12.18 5.09 5.86
CA PRO A 97 11.09 4.52 6.62
C PRO A 97 9.75 4.85 5.96
N HIS A 98 8.86 3.84 5.92
CA HIS A 98 7.60 3.97 5.20
C HIS A 98 6.54 3.05 5.83
N PHE A 99 5.36 3.60 6.03
CA PHE A 99 4.26 2.98 6.72
C PHE A 99 3.02 3.03 5.84
N ARG A 100 2.35 1.90 5.68
CA ARG A 100 1.04 1.82 5.02
C ARG A 100 0.03 1.22 5.96
N ARG A 101 -1.13 1.82 6.01
CA ARG A 101 -2.31 1.27 6.67
C ARG A 101 -3.42 1.17 5.63
N THR A 102 -3.99 -0.03 5.51
CA THR A 102 -5.16 -0.30 4.67
C THR A 102 -6.29 -0.78 5.57
N ASP A 103 -7.40 -0.06 5.54
CA ASP A 103 -8.66 -0.42 6.17
C ASP A 103 -9.62 -0.85 5.06
N LYS A 104 -10.20 -2.04 5.18
CA LYS A 104 -11.14 -2.58 4.20
C LYS A 104 -12.38 -3.10 4.90
N PHE A 105 -13.54 -2.73 4.36
CA PHE A 105 -14.83 -3.23 4.76
C PHE A 105 -15.56 -3.81 3.55
N THR A 106 -16.17 -4.97 3.72
CA THR A 106 -17.06 -5.60 2.74
C THR A 106 -18.40 -5.81 3.41
N PRO A 107 -19.49 -5.19 2.94
CA PRO A 107 -20.82 -5.36 3.50
C PRO A 107 -21.37 -6.75 3.22
N GLU A 108 -22.37 -7.15 4.00
CA GLU A 108 -23.23 -8.28 3.65
C GLU A 108 -24.12 -7.91 2.46
N PHE A 109 -24.21 -8.79 1.48
CA PHE A 109 -25.10 -8.61 0.33
C PHE A 109 -25.45 -9.94 -0.34
N TYR A 110 -26.57 -9.97 -1.08
CA TYR A 110 -27.02 -11.10 -1.86
C TYR A 110 -27.66 -10.63 -3.18
N ILE A 111 -26.98 -10.85 -4.28
CA ILE A 111 -27.52 -10.63 -5.62
C ILE A 111 -28.10 -11.92 -6.17
N ASP A 112 -27.30 -12.99 -6.19
CA ASP A 112 -27.66 -14.34 -6.54
C ASP A 112 -26.69 -15.37 -5.88
N ALA A 113 -26.80 -16.64 -6.25
CA ALA A 113 -25.97 -17.71 -5.70
C ALA A 113 -24.47 -17.59 -6.03
N LEU A 114 -24.12 -16.80 -7.05
CA LEU A 114 -22.74 -16.61 -7.50
C LEU A 114 -22.15 -15.29 -7.00
N GLU A 115 -23.00 -14.31 -6.70
CA GLU A 115 -22.61 -12.96 -6.27
C GLU A 115 -23.27 -12.63 -4.93
N GLN A 116 -22.59 -13.04 -3.85
CA GLN A 116 -23.06 -12.84 -2.47
C GLN A 116 -21.91 -12.76 -1.47
N SER A 117 -22.15 -12.08 -0.38
CA SER A 117 -21.36 -12.15 0.86
C SER A 117 -22.35 -12.33 2.02
N THR A 118 -22.35 -13.50 2.61
CA THR A 118 -23.30 -13.88 3.68
C THR A 118 -22.99 -13.25 5.03
N LEU A 119 -21.79 -12.70 5.20
CA LEU A 119 -21.34 -12.00 6.38
C LEU A 119 -20.58 -10.77 5.95
N SER A 120 -20.74 -9.67 6.65
CA SER A 120 -19.87 -8.52 6.51
C SER A 120 -18.46 -8.87 7.00
N ASN A 121 -17.44 -8.28 6.37
CA ASN A 121 -16.04 -8.47 6.75
C ASN A 121 -15.35 -7.13 6.95
N VAL A 122 -14.62 -6.98 8.03
CA VAL A 122 -13.72 -5.86 8.28
C VAL A 122 -12.29 -6.37 8.42
N SER A 123 -11.36 -5.72 7.74
CA SER A 123 -9.95 -6.04 7.85
C SER A 123 -9.10 -4.78 7.93
N ARG A 124 -8.04 -4.88 8.72
CA ARG A 124 -7.01 -3.84 8.85
C ARG A 124 -5.65 -4.46 8.65
N GLU A 125 -4.88 -3.85 7.76
CA GLU A 125 -3.52 -4.25 7.46
C GLU A 125 -2.57 -3.09 7.72
N MET A 126 -1.50 -3.36 8.41
CA MET A 126 -0.41 -2.43 8.67
C MET A 126 0.87 -3.02 8.08
N GLN A 127 1.57 -2.22 7.31
CA GLN A 127 2.85 -2.56 6.71
C GLN A 127 3.86 -1.48 7.05
N GLU A 128 5.04 -1.91 7.43
CA GLU A 128 6.17 -1.05 7.75
C GLU A 128 7.38 -1.54 6.97
N TRP A 129 8.05 -0.62 6.30
CA TRP A 129 9.30 -0.88 5.62
C TRP A 129 10.37 0.08 6.12
N LEU A 130 11.55 -0.43 6.28
CA LEU A 130 12.71 0.35 6.60
C LEU A 130 13.86 -0.08 5.70
N ASP A 131 14.19 0.78 4.76
CA ASP A 131 15.38 0.67 3.93
C ASP A 131 16.40 1.64 4.46
N TRP A 132 17.62 1.18 4.65
CA TRP A 132 18.72 2.07 4.93
C TRP A 132 19.99 1.63 4.20
N ASN A 133 20.79 2.59 3.84
CA ASN A 133 22.12 2.37 3.28
C ASN A 133 23.15 3.27 3.96
N TRP A 134 24.33 2.73 4.14
CA TRP A 134 25.47 3.47 4.66
C TRP A 134 26.68 3.25 3.76
N THR A 135 27.10 4.32 3.10
CA THR A 135 28.20 4.30 2.13
C THR A 135 29.35 5.14 2.64
N ASN A 136 30.54 4.57 2.62
CA ASN A 136 31.79 5.24 2.97
C ASN A 136 32.74 5.18 1.80
N THR A 137 33.31 6.31 1.42
CA THR A 137 34.25 6.42 0.30
C THR A 137 35.47 7.21 0.70
N ALA A 138 36.61 6.76 0.23
CA ALA A 138 37.89 7.47 0.31
C ALA A 138 38.44 7.65 -1.10
N THR A 139 38.60 8.90 -1.52
CA THR A 139 39.12 9.25 -2.84
C THR A 139 40.45 9.98 -2.70
N TYR A 140 41.49 9.44 -3.33
CA TYR A 140 42.80 10.10 -3.41
C TYR A 140 43.06 10.54 -4.84
N SER A 141 43.31 11.85 -5.02
CA SER A 141 43.54 12.47 -6.33
C SER A 141 44.88 13.18 -6.33
N THR A 142 45.76 12.85 -7.26
CA THR A 142 47.05 13.50 -7.38
C THR A 142 47.48 13.62 -8.86
N THR A 143 48.25 14.64 -9.14
CA THR A 143 48.95 14.81 -10.42
C THR A 143 50.41 14.43 -10.24
N PHE A 144 50.87 13.46 -11.01
CA PHE A 144 52.26 13.00 -11.01
C PHE A 144 52.97 13.56 -12.28
N ALA A 145 54.20 14.06 -12.05
CA ALA A 145 55.07 14.62 -13.12
C ALA A 145 54.36 15.71 -13.97
N GLU A 146 53.42 16.50 -13.38
CA GLU A 146 52.65 17.57 -14.02
C GLU A 146 51.85 17.16 -15.24
N LYS A 147 51.83 15.89 -15.61
CA LYS A 147 51.17 15.34 -16.80
C LYS A 147 50.19 14.23 -16.53
N HIS A 148 50.39 13.47 -15.45
CA HIS A 148 49.58 12.30 -15.18
C HIS A 148 48.64 12.55 -13.98
N ASN A 149 47.34 12.58 -14.26
CA ASN A 149 46.32 12.67 -13.19
C ASN A 149 45.89 11.27 -12.77
N ILE A 150 46.11 10.95 -11.49
CA ILE A 150 45.73 9.67 -10.90
C ILE A 150 44.61 9.95 -9.90
N ASN A 151 43.52 9.20 -10.03
CA ASN A 151 42.41 9.19 -9.09
C ASN A 151 42.15 7.75 -8.66
N VAL A 152 42.26 7.49 -7.37
CA VAL A 152 41.98 6.18 -6.77
C VAL A 152 40.85 6.34 -5.76
N MET A 153 39.80 5.55 -5.91
CA MET A 153 38.68 5.52 -4.98
C MET A 153 38.54 4.12 -4.40
N GLY A 154 38.39 4.03 -3.09
CA GLY A 154 37.96 2.85 -2.39
C GLY A 154 36.71 3.16 -1.55
N GLY A 155 35.82 2.20 -1.40
CA GLY A 155 34.62 2.40 -0.63
C GLY A 155 34.05 1.12 -0.06
N PHE A 156 33.16 1.30 0.89
CA PHE A 156 32.38 0.26 1.54
C PHE A 156 30.93 0.73 1.66
N THR A 157 29.98 -0.16 1.31
CA THR A 157 28.55 0.08 1.46
C THR A 157 27.93 -1.04 2.29
N ALA A 158 27.11 -0.66 3.25
CA ALA A 158 26.22 -1.56 3.97
C ALA A 158 24.78 -1.10 3.72
N GLU A 159 23.89 -2.04 3.46
CA GLU A 159 22.48 -1.77 3.24
C GLU A 159 21.63 -2.82 3.94
N ARG A 160 20.43 -2.44 4.29
CA ARG A 160 19.46 -3.37 4.87
C ARG A 160 18.06 -2.96 4.49
N PHE A 161 17.27 -3.94 4.10
CA PHE A 161 15.83 -3.89 3.96
C PHE A 161 15.16 -4.65 5.11
N ALA A 162 14.15 -4.07 5.70
CA ALA A 162 13.30 -4.74 6.68
C ALA A 162 11.83 -4.44 6.39
N GLU A 163 11.00 -5.47 6.36
CA GLU A 163 9.56 -5.38 6.19
C GLU A 163 8.87 -6.07 7.36
N PHE A 164 7.88 -5.39 7.92
CA PHE A 164 6.95 -5.95 8.89
C PHE A 164 5.52 -5.74 8.42
N GLN A 165 4.70 -6.79 8.44
CA GLN A 165 3.30 -6.76 8.07
C GLN A 165 2.47 -7.37 9.18
N SER A 166 1.38 -6.71 9.54
CA SER A 166 0.37 -7.20 10.48
C SER A 166 -1.01 -6.99 9.88
N LYS A 167 -1.83 -8.04 9.88
CA LYS A 167 -3.19 -8.02 9.39
C LYS A 167 -4.12 -8.62 10.42
N ALA A 168 -5.24 -7.94 10.66
CA ALA A 168 -6.33 -8.44 11.50
C ALA A 168 -7.65 -8.33 10.75
N SER A 169 -8.51 -9.34 10.86
CA SER A 169 -9.85 -9.32 10.28
C SER A 169 -10.86 -10.02 11.15
N ARG A 170 -12.11 -9.61 11.01
CA ARG A 170 -13.29 -10.28 11.60
C ARG A 170 -14.47 -10.17 10.68
N ASP A 171 -15.36 -11.15 10.81
CA ASP A 171 -16.63 -11.20 10.10
C ASP A 171 -17.78 -10.84 11.05
N ASP A 172 -18.97 -10.64 10.48
CA ASP A 172 -20.21 -10.37 11.19
C ASP A 172 -20.13 -9.08 12.02
N VAL A 173 -19.88 -7.99 11.35
CA VAL A 173 -19.94 -6.65 11.95
C VAL A 173 -21.41 -6.23 12.06
N PRO A 174 -21.89 -5.78 13.22
CA PRO A 174 -23.31 -5.62 13.50
C PRO A 174 -24.07 -4.65 12.59
N ASN A 175 -23.36 -3.88 11.76
CA ASN A 175 -24.00 -2.85 10.96
C ASN A 175 -23.12 -2.47 9.75
N ASN A 176 -23.75 -2.11 8.65
CA ASN A 176 -23.08 -1.57 7.45
C ASN A 176 -22.70 -0.07 7.59
N MET A 177 -22.84 0.52 8.77
CA MET A 177 -22.49 1.93 8.99
C MET A 177 -20.97 2.14 9.10
N ASP A 178 -20.47 3.18 8.46
CA ASP A 178 -19.04 3.56 8.47
C ASP A 178 -18.44 3.68 9.87
N GLN A 179 -19.23 4.10 10.84
CA GLN A 179 -18.80 4.27 12.23
C GLN A 179 -18.56 2.95 12.98
N MET A 180 -19.06 1.83 12.47
CA MET A 180 -18.97 0.50 13.10
C MET A 180 -17.91 -0.40 12.44
N GLN A 181 -17.14 0.11 11.50
CA GLN A 181 -16.12 -0.65 10.75
C GLN A 181 -14.82 -0.84 11.56
N GLU A 182 -14.96 -1.19 12.82
CA GLU A 182 -13.82 -1.52 13.67
C GLU A 182 -13.66 -3.05 13.79
N VAL A 183 -12.42 -3.52 13.72
CA VAL A 183 -12.11 -4.97 13.78
C VAL A 183 -12.64 -5.62 15.06
N ASN A 184 -12.72 -4.89 16.17
CA ASN A 184 -13.26 -5.41 17.43
C ASN A 184 -14.79 -5.49 17.45
N ALA A 185 -15.49 -4.89 16.50
CA ALA A 185 -16.95 -4.96 16.41
C ALA A 185 -17.46 -6.26 15.77
N GLY A 186 -16.63 -6.97 15.02
CA GLY A 186 -16.98 -8.26 14.43
C GLY A 186 -17.14 -9.35 15.50
N THR A 187 -18.08 -10.25 15.29
CA THR A 187 -18.42 -11.31 16.26
C THR A 187 -17.87 -12.67 15.88
N GLN A 188 -17.51 -12.90 14.62
CA GLN A 188 -17.11 -14.19 14.07
C GLN A 188 -15.74 -14.17 13.40
N ASN A 189 -15.17 -15.35 13.18
CA ASN A 189 -14.00 -15.61 12.33
C ASN A 189 -12.80 -14.70 12.57
N GLN A 190 -12.41 -14.48 13.82
CA GLN A 190 -11.23 -13.69 14.13
C GLN A 190 -9.98 -14.29 13.50
N LYS A 191 -9.27 -13.50 12.70
CA LYS A 191 -7.97 -13.84 12.10
C LYS A 191 -6.95 -12.77 12.42
N SER A 192 -5.73 -13.21 12.70
CA SER A 192 -4.57 -12.32 12.87
C SER A 192 -3.37 -12.99 12.23
N GLU A 193 -2.68 -12.24 11.37
CA GLU A 193 -1.51 -12.70 10.63
C GLU A 193 -0.39 -11.68 10.78
N GLY A 194 0.85 -12.18 10.85
CA GLY A 194 2.05 -11.35 10.87
C GLY A 194 3.12 -11.93 9.95
N LYS A 195 3.84 -11.08 9.27
CA LYS A 195 4.98 -11.45 8.42
C LYS A 195 6.13 -10.50 8.67
N THR A 196 7.34 -11.05 8.69
CA THR A 196 8.57 -10.26 8.80
C THR A 196 9.55 -10.75 7.76
N ALA A 197 10.14 -9.84 7.01
CA ALA A 197 11.18 -10.14 6.02
C ALA A 197 12.39 -9.22 6.22
N TYR A 198 13.58 -9.76 6.02
CA TYR A 198 14.85 -9.03 6.09
C TYR A 198 15.74 -9.40 4.91
N SER A 199 16.48 -8.43 4.42
CA SER A 199 17.57 -8.59 3.48
C SER A 199 18.75 -7.72 3.92
N THR A 200 19.96 -8.21 3.79
CA THR A 200 21.21 -7.48 4.09
C THR A 200 22.18 -7.64 2.94
#